data_60cdab066542113c92f7a318ca670e71
#
_entry.id   60cdab066542113c92f7a318ca670e71
#
_cell.length_a   1.000
_cell.length_b   1.000
_cell.length_c   1.000
_cell.angle_alpha   90.00
_cell.angle_beta   90.00
_cell.angle_gamma   90.00
#
_symmetry.space_group_name_H-M   'P 1'
#
loop_
_entity.id
_entity.type
_entity.pdbx_description
1 polymer ?
#
loop_
_entity_poly.entity_id
_entity_poly.type
_entity_poly.pdbx_seq_one_letter_code
_entity_poly.pdbx_strand_id
1 'polypeptide(L)'
;MNGVSYAMAGGMTMGDEAGIAVRALAREDLDAVVAIDAAIEGRPRRTYFERRLAAAMRAPKLHAQFAATDAGGLAGYILARVLEGEFGLTEPGLRLEIVGVRRDLQHHGIGTQLLDALAAWARRHDIRDLRTQAAWNDHDMLRWLDAMGFSLAPNHIVDCAVAGGQYAPARDDRVTIPEGEGPAHEIDYGGQSDNHFERLARDLADVRAMGPGDLAEIVRIDRAITGRDRGAYMQGKLDEAMVDSAIRVSLTARLDRAIVGYLMASADLGDFGRTEPVAIIDTIGVDPDYAHHGVGHAMLSQLFANLGALRIECVETVVGPRDLALLGFLYDTGFAPSQRIPFVRRLD
;
A
#
# COMPACT_ATOMS: atom_id res chain seq x y z
N MET A 1 15.06 -78.77 19.82
CA MET A 1 16.24 -78.37 19.05
C MET A 1 16.11 -76.88 18.78
N ASN A 2 16.86 -76.13 19.49
CA ASN A 2 17.40 -74.79 19.32
C ASN A 2 16.63 -73.79 18.49
N GLY A 3 15.87 -72.89 19.15
CA GLY A 3 15.46 -71.65 18.69
C GLY A 3 16.30 -70.53 19.37
N VAL A 4 17.03 -69.80 18.60
CA VAL A 4 17.84 -68.62 19.06
C VAL A 4 16.98 -67.38 19.06
N SER A 5 16.76 -66.87 20.24
CA SER A 5 16.17 -65.51 20.47
C SER A 5 17.20 -64.46 20.13
N TYR A 6 16.86 -63.52 19.22
CA TYR A 6 17.59 -62.25 19.06
C TYR A 6 16.75 -61.14 19.64
N ALA A 7 17.14 -60.66 20.79
CA ALA A 7 16.72 -59.38 21.34
C ALA A 7 17.46 -58.30 20.58
N MET A 8 16.76 -57.46 19.90
CA MET A 8 17.27 -56.20 19.38
C MET A 8 16.76 -55.05 20.27
N ALA A 9 17.61 -54.68 21.18
CA ALA A 9 17.53 -53.38 21.82
C ALA A 9 18.12 -52.33 20.88
N GLY A 10 17.40 -51.31 20.60
CA GLY A 10 17.83 -50.19 19.78
C GLY A 10 16.75 -49.13 19.77
N GLY A 11 16.45 -48.58 20.94
CA GLY A 11 15.68 -47.34 21.02
C GLY A 11 16.51 -46.19 20.47
N MET A 12 16.34 -45.88 19.20
CA MET A 12 16.64 -44.54 18.71
C MET A 12 15.48 -43.67 19.14
N THR A 13 15.71 -42.90 20.20
CA THR A 13 14.97 -41.68 20.48
C THR A 13 15.16 -40.75 19.29
N MET A 14 14.18 -40.72 18.39
CA MET A 14 14.04 -39.61 17.47
C MET A 14 13.87 -38.36 18.33
N GLY A 15 14.82 -37.45 18.17
CA GLY A 15 14.74 -36.12 18.81
C GLY A 15 13.37 -35.51 18.49
N ASP A 16 12.77 -35.04 19.53
CA ASP A 16 11.58 -34.19 19.50
C ASP A 16 11.91 -32.97 18.59
N GLU A 17 11.57 -33.05 17.31
CA GLU A 17 11.46 -31.87 16.46
C GLU A 17 10.35 -31.05 17.11
N ALA A 18 10.72 -30.03 17.86
CA ALA A 18 9.80 -29.09 18.47
C ALA A 18 8.89 -28.55 17.36
N GLY A 19 7.70 -29.14 17.25
CA GLY A 19 6.81 -28.91 16.13
C GLY A 19 6.42 -27.44 16.06
N ILE A 20 6.57 -26.84 14.88
CA ILE A 20 6.07 -25.47 14.62
C ILE A 20 4.54 -25.51 14.66
N ALA A 21 3.93 -24.70 15.51
CA ALA A 21 2.49 -24.49 15.56
C ALA A 21 2.11 -23.14 14.94
N VAL A 22 1.14 -23.16 14.01
CA VAL A 22 0.60 -21.92 13.42
C VAL A 22 -0.75 -21.61 14.04
N ARG A 23 -0.89 -20.37 14.54
CA ARG A 23 -2.11 -19.84 15.15
C ARG A 23 -2.40 -18.42 14.70
N ALA A 24 -3.57 -17.87 15.04
CA ALA A 24 -3.82 -16.47 14.86
C ALA A 24 -2.80 -15.63 15.66
N LEU A 25 -2.34 -14.54 15.06
CA LEU A 25 -1.47 -13.59 15.75
C LEU A 25 -2.29 -12.82 16.79
N ALA A 26 -1.79 -12.73 18.01
CA ALA A 26 -2.44 -12.06 19.12
C ALA A 26 -1.73 -10.74 19.47
N ARG A 27 -2.39 -9.90 20.26
CA ARG A 27 -1.84 -8.61 20.71
C ARG A 27 -0.57 -8.80 21.58
N GLU A 28 -0.53 -9.88 22.33
CA GLU A 28 0.56 -10.25 23.22
C GLU A 28 1.84 -10.58 22.45
N ASP A 29 1.73 -10.89 21.15
CA ASP A 29 2.87 -11.18 20.29
C ASP A 29 3.61 -9.92 19.83
N LEU A 30 3.08 -8.73 20.08
CA LEU A 30 3.59 -7.46 19.54
C LEU A 30 5.10 -7.27 19.77
N ASP A 31 5.57 -7.51 21.00
CA ASP A 31 6.98 -7.30 21.34
C ASP A 31 7.89 -8.26 20.56
N ALA A 32 7.47 -9.52 20.42
CA ALA A 32 8.21 -10.52 19.66
C ALA A 32 8.18 -10.23 18.14
N VAL A 33 7.05 -9.78 17.60
CA VAL A 33 6.93 -9.33 16.22
C VAL A 33 7.88 -8.18 15.93
N VAL A 34 7.87 -7.14 16.78
CA VAL A 34 8.78 -5.98 16.65
C VAL A 34 10.25 -6.39 16.73
N ALA A 35 10.59 -7.35 17.60
CA ALA A 35 11.95 -7.84 17.72
C ALA A 35 12.42 -8.59 16.46
N ILE A 36 11.58 -9.49 15.92
CA ILE A 36 11.88 -10.22 14.66
C ILE A 36 12.03 -9.23 13.52
N ASP A 37 11.09 -8.30 13.39
CA ASP A 37 11.11 -7.28 12.34
C ASP A 37 12.36 -6.40 12.42
N ALA A 38 12.69 -5.90 13.60
CA ALA A 38 13.89 -5.09 13.81
C ALA A 38 15.19 -5.84 13.48
N ALA A 39 15.22 -7.16 13.71
CA ALA A 39 16.35 -7.98 13.32
C ALA A 39 16.48 -8.13 11.80
N ILE A 40 15.38 -8.08 11.05
CA ILE A 40 15.35 -8.17 9.59
C ILE A 40 15.66 -6.80 8.97
N GLU A 41 14.93 -5.75 9.36
CA GLU A 41 14.95 -4.42 8.75
C GLU A 41 16.02 -3.49 9.30
N GLY A 42 16.69 -3.90 10.39
CA GLY A 42 17.75 -3.11 11.05
C GLY A 42 17.26 -2.00 11.97
N ARG A 43 15.94 -1.75 12.06
CA ARG A 43 15.32 -0.77 12.95
C ARG A 43 13.93 -1.20 13.43
N PRO A 44 13.52 -0.84 14.68
CA PRO A 44 12.21 -1.20 15.20
C PRO A 44 11.12 -0.32 14.57
N ARG A 45 9.99 -0.95 14.15
CA ARG A 45 8.80 -0.28 13.61
C ARG A 45 7.59 -0.48 14.51
N ARG A 46 7.77 -0.30 15.83
CA ARG A 46 6.73 -0.55 16.84
C ARG A 46 5.40 0.14 16.54
N THR A 47 5.44 1.44 16.23
CA THR A 47 4.22 2.23 15.95
C THR A 47 3.43 1.67 14.77
N TYR A 48 4.11 1.17 13.75
CA TYR A 48 3.46 0.50 12.62
C TYR A 48 2.69 -0.74 13.08
N PHE A 49 3.35 -1.66 13.83
CA PHE A 49 2.70 -2.89 14.28
C PHE A 49 1.56 -2.64 15.28
N GLU A 50 1.69 -1.65 16.16
CA GLU A 50 0.62 -1.24 17.07
C GLU A 50 -0.64 -0.81 16.30
N ARG A 51 -0.47 0.06 15.30
CA ARG A 51 -1.57 0.52 14.43
C ARG A 51 -2.16 -0.63 13.62
N ARG A 52 -1.31 -1.47 13.04
CA ARG A 52 -1.73 -2.59 12.20
C ARG A 52 -2.52 -3.63 12.98
N LEU A 53 -2.08 -4.00 14.19
CA LEU A 53 -2.81 -4.91 15.07
C LEU A 53 -4.12 -4.28 15.56
N ALA A 54 -4.12 -2.99 15.91
CA ALA A 54 -5.34 -2.28 16.28
C ALA A 54 -6.35 -2.23 15.12
N ALA A 55 -5.91 -2.02 13.88
CA ALA A 55 -6.76 -2.07 12.70
C ALA A 55 -7.39 -3.47 12.50
N ALA A 56 -6.61 -4.53 12.68
CA ALA A 56 -7.09 -5.90 12.61
C ALA A 56 -8.15 -6.24 13.68
N MET A 57 -8.02 -5.66 14.87
CA MET A 57 -9.02 -5.82 15.93
C MET A 57 -10.33 -5.08 15.62
N ARG A 58 -10.25 -3.91 14.97
CA ARG A 58 -11.44 -3.13 14.57
C ARG A 58 -12.17 -3.77 13.40
N ALA A 59 -11.45 -4.30 12.43
CA ALA A 59 -11.99 -4.86 11.19
C ALA A 59 -11.42 -6.26 10.91
N PRO A 60 -11.75 -7.28 11.72
CA PRO A 60 -11.15 -8.61 11.61
C PRO A 60 -11.46 -9.32 10.30
N LYS A 61 -12.54 -8.95 9.60
CA LYS A 61 -12.88 -9.49 8.28
C LYS A 61 -11.96 -8.99 7.17
N LEU A 62 -11.32 -7.83 7.35
CA LEU A 62 -10.41 -7.23 6.38
C LEU A 62 -8.95 -7.61 6.63
N HIS A 63 -8.65 -8.36 7.69
CA HIS A 63 -7.28 -8.63 8.09
C HIS A 63 -7.07 -10.11 8.40
N ALA A 64 -6.06 -10.70 7.78
CA ALA A 64 -5.59 -12.05 8.09
C ALA A 64 -4.17 -11.97 8.67
N GLN A 65 -3.96 -12.58 9.83
CA GLN A 65 -2.68 -12.51 10.50
C GLN A 65 -2.40 -13.78 11.30
N PHE A 66 -1.21 -14.34 11.14
CA PHE A 66 -0.81 -15.58 11.77
C PHE A 66 0.56 -15.47 12.42
N ALA A 67 0.75 -16.27 13.46
CA ALA A 67 1.98 -16.49 14.18
C ALA A 67 2.40 -17.94 14.03
N ALA A 68 3.66 -18.18 13.77
CA ALA A 68 4.31 -19.49 13.93
C ALA A 68 5.08 -19.50 15.25
N THR A 69 4.90 -20.50 16.07
CA THR A 69 5.53 -20.63 17.37
C THR A 69 6.25 -21.97 17.50
N ASP A 70 7.38 -21.95 18.20
CA ASP A 70 8.13 -23.12 18.67
C ASP A 70 8.19 -23.16 20.21
N ALA A 71 8.98 -24.06 20.78
CA ALA A 71 9.20 -24.14 22.22
C ALA A 71 9.88 -22.86 22.80
N GLY A 72 10.57 -22.08 21.98
CA GLY A 72 11.21 -20.81 22.34
C GLY A 72 10.33 -19.58 22.19
N GLY A 73 9.08 -19.73 21.73
CA GLY A 73 8.13 -18.63 21.53
C GLY A 73 7.81 -18.33 20.08
N LEU A 74 7.70 -17.05 19.71
CA LEU A 74 7.40 -16.64 18.35
C LEU A 74 8.57 -16.92 17.41
N ALA A 75 8.34 -17.77 16.41
CA ALA A 75 9.31 -18.16 15.38
C ALA A 75 9.17 -17.33 14.09
N GLY A 76 7.93 -16.88 13.82
CA GLY A 76 7.63 -16.04 12.65
C GLY A 76 6.21 -15.54 12.66
N TYR A 77 5.92 -14.61 11.75
CA TYR A 77 4.58 -14.02 11.61
C TYR A 77 4.30 -13.64 10.15
N ILE A 78 3.03 -13.51 9.83
CA ILE A 78 2.55 -13.04 8.52
C ILE A 78 1.34 -12.14 8.70
N LEU A 79 1.31 -11.02 7.99
CA LEU A 79 0.22 -10.04 8.00
C LEU A 79 -0.30 -9.85 6.57
N ALA A 80 -1.61 -9.85 6.42
CA ALA A 80 -2.26 -9.58 5.16
C ALA A 80 -3.56 -8.81 5.35
N ARG A 81 -3.99 -8.12 4.30
CA ARG A 81 -5.20 -7.31 4.26
C ARG A 81 -6.01 -7.61 3.01
N VAL A 82 -7.34 -7.65 3.15
CA VAL A 82 -8.27 -7.75 2.02
C VAL A 82 -8.30 -6.41 1.28
N LEU A 83 -8.12 -6.47 -0.04
CA LEU A 83 -8.32 -5.37 -0.98
C LEU A 83 -9.65 -5.61 -1.69
N GLU A 84 -10.55 -4.63 -1.65
CA GLU A 84 -11.92 -4.80 -2.15
C GLU A 84 -12.22 -4.02 -3.42
N GLY A 85 -11.34 -3.12 -3.85
CA GLY A 85 -11.63 -2.31 -5.01
C GLY A 85 -10.60 -1.23 -5.35
N GLU A 86 -9.39 -1.35 -4.85
CA GLU A 86 -8.25 -0.50 -5.21
C GLU A 86 -8.01 -0.54 -6.73
N PHE A 87 -7.26 0.39 -7.26
CA PHE A 87 -6.98 0.54 -8.68
C PHE A 87 -6.68 -0.78 -9.39
N GLY A 88 -7.41 -1.03 -10.48
CA GLY A 88 -7.24 -2.22 -11.30
C GLY A 88 -7.75 -3.53 -10.70
N LEU A 89 -8.34 -3.50 -9.50
CA LEU A 89 -8.97 -4.66 -8.89
C LEU A 89 -10.46 -4.69 -9.22
N THR A 90 -10.88 -5.78 -9.82
CA THR A 90 -12.29 -6.04 -10.14
C THR A 90 -12.92 -7.04 -9.17
N GLU A 91 -12.10 -7.78 -8.47
CA GLU A 91 -12.49 -8.80 -7.49
C GLU A 91 -11.64 -8.63 -6.22
N PRO A 92 -12.15 -9.02 -5.05
CA PRO A 92 -11.37 -8.99 -3.82
C PRO A 92 -10.09 -9.80 -3.95
N GLY A 93 -9.02 -9.25 -3.39
CA GLY A 93 -7.72 -9.92 -3.29
C GLY A 93 -7.17 -9.83 -1.88
N LEU A 94 -6.31 -10.74 -1.47
CA LEU A 94 -5.62 -10.67 -0.21
C LEU A 94 -4.19 -10.18 -0.43
N ARG A 95 -3.88 -8.99 0.06
CA ARG A 95 -2.57 -8.39 0.00
C ARG A 95 -1.72 -8.88 1.16
N LEU A 96 -0.68 -9.67 0.86
CA LEU A 96 0.38 -9.98 1.80
C LEU A 96 1.22 -8.72 2.03
N GLU A 97 1.21 -8.21 3.25
CA GLU A 97 1.88 -6.97 3.63
C GLU A 97 3.28 -7.23 4.19
N ILE A 98 3.40 -8.21 5.09
CA ILE A 98 4.66 -8.56 5.74
C ILE A 98 4.70 -10.05 6.02
N VAL A 99 5.86 -10.64 5.87
CA VAL A 99 6.24 -11.94 6.43
C VAL A 99 7.60 -11.81 7.09
N GLY A 100 7.71 -12.26 8.34
CA GLY A 100 8.97 -12.24 9.08
C GLY A 100 9.20 -13.58 9.76
N VAL A 101 10.43 -14.10 9.63
CA VAL A 101 10.88 -15.33 10.30
C VAL A 101 12.16 -15.03 11.04
N ARG A 102 12.25 -15.47 12.30
CA ARG A 102 13.43 -15.34 13.14
C ARG A 102 14.66 -15.87 12.38
N ARG A 103 15.77 -15.11 12.37
CA ARG A 103 16.95 -15.39 11.52
C ARG A 103 17.52 -16.79 11.67
N ASP A 104 17.56 -17.29 12.92
CA ASP A 104 18.05 -18.63 13.26
C ASP A 104 17.14 -19.78 12.78
N LEU A 105 15.89 -19.45 12.40
CA LEU A 105 14.88 -20.37 11.94
C LEU A 105 14.48 -20.17 10.45
N GLN A 106 15.18 -19.30 9.75
CA GLN A 106 14.97 -19.15 8.30
C GLN A 106 15.39 -20.44 7.57
N HIS A 107 14.81 -20.67 6.40
CA HIS A 107 15.03 -21.86 5.57
C HIS A 107 14.54 -23.20 6.17
N HIS A 108 13.78 -23.18 7.28
CA HIS A 108 13.17 -24.36 7.89
C HIS A 108 11.68 -24.51 7.57
N GLY A 109 11.20 -23.89 6.50
CA GLY A 109 9.81 -24.04 6.03
C GLY A 109 8.77 -23.21 6.80
N ILE A 110 9.14 -22.37 7.78
CA ILE A 110 8.20 -21.59 8.58
C ILE A 110 7.42 -20.59 7.71
N GLY A 111 8.11 -19.89 6.79
CA GLY A 111 7.46 -18.99 5.85
C GLY A 111 6.42 -19.67 4.97
N THR A 112 6.68 -20.93 4.57
CA THR A 112 5.73 -21.74 3.82
C THR A 112 4.49 -22.07 4.65
N GLN A 113 4.66 -22.53 5.90
CA GLN A 113 3.55 -22.84 6.79
C GLN A 113 2.67 -21.62 7.08
N LEU A 114 3.27 -20.46 7.28
CA LEU A 114 2.55 -19.18 7.46
C LEU A 114 1.75 -18.82 6.21
N LEU A 115 2.35 -18.94 5.02
CA LEU A 115 1.67 -18.65 3.76
C LEU A 115 0.54 -19.65 3.47
N ASP A 116 0.72 -20.93 3.82
CA ASP A 116 -0.33 -21.96 3.67
C ASP A 116 -1.53 -21.67 4.59
N ALA A 117 -1.28 -21.22 5.82
CA ALA A 117 -2.33 -20.78 6.72
C ALA A 117 -3.08 -19.56 6.16
N LEU A 118 -2.35 -18.61 5.56
CA LEU A 118 -2.92 -17.44 4.90
C LEU A 118 -3.76 -17.85 3.67
N ALA A 119 -3.26 -18.76 2.84
CA ALA A 119 -3.97 -19.28 1.68
C ALA A 119 -5.25 -20.03 2.09
N ALA A 120 -5.18 -20.82 3.15
CA ALA A 120 -6.35 -21.52 3.70
C ALA A 120 -7.39 -20.52 4.25
N TRP A 121 -6.96 -19.43 4.85
CA TRP A 121 -7.85 -18.35 5.28
C TRP A 121 -8.52 -17.68 4.07
N ALA A 122 -7.75 -17.32 3.05
CA ALA A 122 -8.26 -16.69 1.82
C ALA A 122 -9.33 -17.55 1.15
N ARG A 123 -9.10 -18.85 0.97
CA ARG A 123 -10.08 -19.78 0.39
C ARG A 123 -11.39 -19.83 1.18
N ARG A 124 -11.34 -19.79 2.51
CA ARG A 124 -12.54 -19.77 3.38
C ARG A 124 -13.33 -18.47 3.26
N HIS A 125 -12.74 -17.42 2.71
CA HIS A 125 -13.36 -16.11 2.49
C HIS A 125 -13.62 -15.83 1.00
N ASP A 126 -13.59 -16.87 0.14
CA ASP A 126 -13.81 -16.77 -1.31
C ASP A 126 -12.84 -15.83 -2.03
N ILE A 127 -11.66 -15.62 -1.47
CA ILE A 127 -10.59 -14.82 -2.07
C ILE A 127 -9.65 -15.74 -2.83
N ARG A 128 -9.50 -15.46 -4.13
CA ARG A 128 -8.73 -16.33 -5.03
C ARG A 128 -7.33 -15.81 -5.35
N ASP A 129 -7.06 -14.55 -5.09
CA ASP A 129 -5.78 -13.94 -5.40
C ASP A 129 -5.04 -13.54 -4.11
N LEU A 130 -3.84 -14.08 -3.94
CA LEU A 130 -2.84 -13.50 -3.04
C LEU A 130 -1.99 -12.53 -3.84
N ARG A 131 -1.85 -11.30 -3.35
CA ARG A 131 -1.09 -10.24 -4.01
C ARG A 131 -0.02 -9.72 -3.06
N THR A 132 1.11 -9.31 -3.60
CA THR A 132 2.17 -8.67 -2.85
C THR A 132 3.04 -7.83 -3.78
N GLN A 133 4.02 -7.18 -3.22
CA GLN A 133 5.07 -6.50 -3.97
C GLN A 133 6.41 -6.63 -3.26
N ALA A 134 7.48 -6.62 -4.03
CA ALA A 134 8.84 -6.65 -3.51
C ALA A 134 9.70 -5.64 -4.27
N ALA A 135 10.77 -5.15 -3.64
CA ALA A 135 11.80 -4.40 -4.34
C ALA A 135 12.49 -5.35 -5.34
N TRP A 136 12.75 -4.85 -6.55
CA TRP A 136 13.33 -5.69 -7.60
C TRP A 136 14.76 -6.16 -7.30
N ASN A 137 15.46 -5.49 -6.39
CA ASN A 137 16.79 -5.85 -5.92
C ASN A 137 16.77 -6.72 -4.64
N ASP A 138 15.61 -7.04 -4.08
CA ASP A 138 15.47 -7.97 -2.94
C ASP A 138 15.47 -9.43 -3.45
N HIS A 139 16.65 -9.93 -3.76
CA HIS A 139 16.81 -11.25 -4.38
C HIS A 139 16.32 -12.39 -3.49
N ASP A 140 16.37 -12.27 -2.18
CA ASP A 140 15.95 -13.34 -1.28
C ASP A 140 14.41 -13.40 -1.22
N MET A 141 13.75 -12.26 -1.16
CA MET A 141 12.29 -12.20 -1.27
C MET A 141 11.80 -12.68 -2.64
N LEU A 142 12.47 -12.29 -3.73
CA LEU A 142 12.09 -12.72 -5.08
C LEU A 142 12.19 -14.25 -5.23
N ARG A 143 13.26 -14.87 -4.73
CA ARG A 143 13.39 -16.34 -4.73
C ARG A 143 12.32 -17.03 -3.88
N TRP A 144 12.01 -16.44 -2.73
CA TRP A 144 10.97 -16.99 -1.86
C TRP A 144 9.60 -16.88 -2.53
N LEU A 145 9.26 -15.77 -3.15
CA LEU A 145 8.01 -15.60 -3.88
C LEU A 145 7.87 -16.59 -5.02
N ASP A 146 8.91 -16.79 -5.82
CA ASP A 146 8.95 -17.79 -6.89
C ASP A 146 8.72 -19.21 -6.34
N ALA A 147 9.45 -19.60 -5.29
CA ALA A 147 9.29 -20.90 -4.64
C ALA A 147 7.88 -21.09 -4.04
N MET A 148 7.22 -19.99 -3.66
CA MET A 148 5.84 -20.00 -3.15
C MET A 148 4.78 -19.94 -4.26
N GLY A 149 5.17 -19.98 -5.52
CA GLY A 149 4.26 -20.02 -6.67
C GLY A 149 3.64 -18.66 -7.01
N PHE A 150 4.27 -17.57 -6.64
CA PHE A 150 3.89 -16.25 -7.14
C PHE A 150 4.46 -16.04 -8.54
N SER A 151 3.73 -15.30 -9.35
CA SER A 151 4.14 -14.81 -10.66
C SER A 151 4.03 -13.29 -10.71
N LEU A 152 4.62 -12.68 -11.73
CA LEU A 152 4.47 -11.24 -11.94
C LEU A 152 2.98 -10.92 -12.18
N ALA A 153 2.48 -9.94 -11.44
CA ALA A 153 1.13 -9.43 -11.68
C ALA A 153 1.15 -8.51 -12.92
N PRO A 154 0.03 -8.45 -13.68
CA PRO A 154 -0.05 -7.62 -14.87
C PRO A 154 -0.19 -6.11 -14.57
N ASN A 155 -0.27 -5.75 -13.31
CA ASN A 155 -0.41 -4.36 -12.86
C ASN A 155 0.93 -3.61 -12.93
N HIS A 156 0.86 -2.28 -12.93
CA HIS A 156 2.03 -1.41 -12.84
C HIS A 156 2.04 -0.69 -11.50
N ILE A 157 3.18 -0.68 -10.82
CA ILE A 157 3.40 0.18 -9.67
C ILE A 157 4.13 1.41 -10.19
N VAL A 158 3.58 2.57 -9.90
CA VAL A 158 4.19 3.87 -10.21
C VAL A 158 4.33 4.69 -8.96
N ASP A 159 5.40 5.44 -8.84
CA ASP A 159 5.66 6.30 -7.71
C ASP A 159 6.15 7.68 -8.14
N CYS A 160 6.07 8.62 -7.21
CA CYS A 160 6.54 9.96 -7.38
C CYS A 160 7.12 10.50 -6.08
N ALA A 161 8.26 11.18 -6.16
CA ALA A 161 8.83 11.85 -5.01
C ALA A 161 8.04 13.12 -4.67
N VAL A 162 7.76 13.32 -3.38
CA VAL A 162 7.06 14.50 -2.85
C VAL A 162 7.99 15.71 -2.71
N ALA A 163 9.31 15.48 -2.63
CA ALA A 163 10.30 16.54 -2.39
C ALA A 163 10.26 17.61 -3.48
N GLY A 164 10.19 18.86 -3.04
CA GLY A 164 10.03 20.03 -3.85
C GLY A 164 11.01 20.12 -5.02
N GLY A 165 10.48 20.35 -6.20
CA GLY A 165 11.20 20.54 -7.46
C GLY A 165 10.83 19.58 -8.57
N GLN A 166 10.28 18.40 -8.29
CA GLN A 166 9.84 17.48 -9.34
C GLN A 166 8.45 17.81 -9.90
N TYR A 167 7.67 18.62 -9.17
CA TYR A 167 6.41 19.19 -9.65
C TYR A 167 6.57 20.58 -10.28
N ALA A 168 7.75 21.17 -10.22
CA ALA A 168 8.04 22.24 -11.17
C ALA A 168 7.98 21.57 -12.57
N PRO A 169 7.11 22.04 -13.48
CA PRO A 169 7.17 21.59 -14.86
C PRO A 169 8.62 21.72 -15.28
N ALA A 170 9.14 20.70 -15.98
CA ALA A 170 10.47 20.77 -16.53
C ALA A 170 10.65 22.19 -17.06
N ARG A 171 11.54 22.97 -16.46
CA ARG A 171 11.78 24.33 -16.89
C ARG A 171 11.93 24.21 -18.39
N ASP A 172 11.04 24.84 -19.11
CA ASP A 172 11.26 24.96 -20.56
C ASP A 172 12.57 25.75 -20.67
N ASP A 173 13.67 25.02 -20.87
CA ASP A 173 15.01 25.60 -21.03
C ASP A 173 15.08 26.57 -22.20
N ARG A 174 13.95 26.79 -22.88
CA ARG A 174 13.75 27.78 -23.94
C ARG A 174 13.34 29.16 -23.43
N VAL A 175 12.99 29.31 -22.17
CA VAL A 175 12.85 30.63 -21.57
C VAL A 175 14.25 31.11 -21.22
N THR A 176 14.98 31.58 -22.22
CA THR A 176 16.12 32.47 -22.03
C THR A 176 15.59 33.72 -21.37
N ILE A 177 15.74 33.82 -20.04
CA ILE A 177 15.56 35.11 -19.35
C ILE A 177 16.63 36.00 -19.97
N PRO A 178 16.27 37.11 -20.66
CA PRO A 178 17.26 38.04 -21.14
C PRO A 178 18.08 38.50 -19.92
N GLU A 179 19.40 38.32 -19.96
CA GLU A 179 20.30 39.02 -19.06
C GLU A 179 20.14 40.51 -19.33
N GLY A 180 19.26 41.19 -18.62
CA GLY A 180 18.93 42.59 -18.77
C GLY A 180 18.55 43.18 -17.43
N GLU A 181 19.51 43.88 -16.88
CA GLU A 181 19.34 45.08 -16.09
C GLU A 181 17.91 45.35 -15.54
N GLY A 182 17.60 44.80 -14.37
CA GLY A 182 16.45 45.19 -13.58
C GLY A 182 16.80 45.13 -12.10
N PRO A 183 16.30 46.04 -11.26
CA PRO A 183 16.45 45.93 -9.83
C PRO A 183 15.91 44.60 -9.37
N ALA A 184 16.54 44.06 -8.32
CA ALA A 184 16.20 42.80 -7.71
C ALA A 184 14.71 42.49 -7.82
N HIS A 185 14.36 41.41 -8.52
CA HIS A 185 12.96 41.03 -8.72
C HIS A 185 12.30 40.92 -7.37
N GLU A 186 11.45 41.86 -7.08
CA GLU A 186 10.41 41.75 -6.09
C GLU A 186 9.57 40.55 -6.53
N ILE A 187 9.60 39.47 -5.77
CA ILE A 187 8.79 38.30 -6.06
C ILE A 187 7.35 38.76 -5.87
N ASP A 188 6.67 38.99 -6.96
CA ASP A 188 5.24 39.32 -6.95
C ASP A 188 4.46 38.07 -6.52
N TYR A 189 4.20 37.96 -5.22
CA TYR A 189 3.38 36.91 -4.66
C TYR A 189 1.90 36.97 -5.12
N GLY A 190 1.50 38.02 -5.82
CA GLY A 190 0.20 38.18 -6.47
C GLY A 190 0.21 37.88 -7.96
N GLY A 191 1.40 37.68 -8.56
CA GLY A 191 1.55 37.32 -9.96
C GLY A 191 1.04 35.89 -10.24
N GLN A 192 0.54 35.70 -11.45
CA GLN A 192 0.19 34.34 -11.89
C GLN A 192 1.43 33.47 -11.82
N SER A 193 1.36 32.39 -11.04
CA SER A 193 2.39 31.36 -11.00
C SER A 193 2.51 30.72 -12.38
N ASP A 194 3.74 30.60 -12.92
CA ASP A 194 4.01 29.83 -14.13
C ASP A 194 3.87 28.32 -13.91
N ASN A 195 3.63 27.92 -12.67
CA ASN A 195 3.33 26.56 -12.31
C ASN A 195 1.86 26.24 -12.62
N HIS A 196 1.63 25.47 -13.68
CA HIS A 196 0.29 25.07 -14.07
C HIS A 196 -0.47 24.36 -12.94
N PHE A 197 0.20 23.63 -12.08
CA PHE A 197 -0.40 22.94 -10.93
C PHE A 197 -0.88 23.92 -9.87
N GLU A 198 -0.08 24.90 -9.49
CA GLU A 198 -0.49 25.91 -8.53
C GLU A 198 -1.64 26.78 -9.07
N ARG A 199 -1.60 27.13 -10.35
CA ARG A 199 -2.66 27.87 -11.01
C ARG A 199 -3.97 27.06 -11.05
N LEU A 200 -3.91 25.78 -11.42
CA LEU A 200 -5.06 24.89 -11.45
C LEU A 200 -5.62 24.66 -10.05
N ALA A 201 -4.77 24.52 -9.04
CA ALA A 201 -5.19 24.35 -7.65
C ALA A 201 -5.89 25.61 -7.10
N ARG A 202 -5.44 26.80 -7.48
CA ARG A 202 -5.98 28.08 -6.97
C ARG A 202 -7.23 28.55 -7.72
N ASP A 203 -7.27 28.37 -9.05
CA ASP A 203 -8.25 29.05 -9.89
C ASP A 203 -9.41 28.18 -10.35
N LEU A 204 -9.32 26.85 -10.28
CA LEU A 204 -10.28 25.97 -10.93
C LEU A 204 -11.05 25.02 -10.01
N ALA A 205 -10.53 24.65 -8.85
CA ALA A 205 -11.22 23.77 -7.95
C ALA A 205 -10.86 24.05 -6.49
N ASP A 206 -11.88 24.15 -5.65
CA ASP A 206 -11.72 24.22 -4.20
C ASP A 206 -11.45 22.79 -3.67
N VAL A 207 -10.19 22.47 -3.40
CA VAL A 207 -9.78 21.15 -2.91
C VAL A 207 -9.71 21.16 -1.40
N ARG A 208 -10.45 20.26 -0.76
CA ARG A 208 -10.57 20.17 0.70
C ARG A 208 -10.38 18.75 1.20
N ALA A 209 -10.08 18.62 2.50
CA ALA A 209 -10.10 17.33 3.18
C ALA A 209 -11.49 16.70 3.05
N MET A 210 -11.51 15.42 2.68
CA MET A 210 -12.73 14.63 2.57
C MET A 210 -13.43 14.49 3.91
N GLY A 211 -14.75 14.55 3.90
CA GLY A 211 -15.59 14.40 5.09
C GLY A 211 -16.71 13.38 4.94
N PRO A 212 -17.35 12.97 6.05
CA PRO A 212 -18.42 11.96 6.00
C PRO A 212 -19.62 12.35 5.11
N GLY A 213 -19.89 13.65 5.00
CA GLY A 213 -20.96 14.16 4.16
C GLY A 213 -20.70 14.07 2.65
N ASP A 214 -19.51 13.73 2.24
CA ASP A 214 -19.10 13.69 0.83
C ASP A 214 -19.39 12.34 0.16
N LEU A 215 -19.67 11.29 0.95
CA LEU A 215 -19.78 9.91 0.48
C LEU A 215 -20.76 9.72 -0.68
N ALA A 216 -21.96 10.31 -0.59
CA ALA A 216 -22.99 10.11 -1.61
C ALA A 216 -22.53 10.59 -2.99
N GLU A 217 -21.86 11.75 -3.04
CA GLU A 217 -21.34 12.32 -4.28
C GLU A 217 -20.10 11.53 -4.78
N ILE A 218 -19.24 11.08 -3.88
CA ILE A 218 -18.10 10.22 -4.22
C ILE A 218 -18.59 8.94 -4.89
N VAL A 219 -19.58 8.26 -4.30
CA VAL A 219 -20.17 7.03 -4.86
C VAL A 219 -20.83 7.30 -6.21
N ARG A 220 -21.50 8.45 -6.37
CA ARG A 220 -22.09 8.87 -7.66
C ARG A 220 -21.03 9.01 -8.75
N ILE A 221 -19.94 9.74 -8.45
CA ILE A 221 -18.84 9.96 -9.39
C ILE A 221 -18.16 8.63 -9.72
N ASP A 222 -17.86 7.83 -8.70
CA ASP A 222 -17.22 6.53 -8.87
C ASP A 222 -18.05 5.60 -9.77
N ARG A 223 -19.37 5.57 -9.56
CA ARG A 223 -20.28 4.78 -10.40
C ARG A 223 -20.31 5.30 -11.85
N ALA A 224 -20.25 6.61 -12.05
CA ALA A 224 -20.21 7.19 -13.40
C ALA A 224 -18.93 6.78 -14.14
N ILE A 225 -17.80 6.68 -13.44
CA ILE A 225 -16.50 6.29 -14.01
C ILE A 225 -16.42 4.78 -14.23
N THR A 226 -16.79 3.99 -13.21
CA THR A 226 -16.52 2.53 -13.19
C THR A 226 -17.68 1.68 -13.72
N GLY A 227 -18.89 2.25 -13.82
CA GLY A 227 -20.12 1.52 -14.12
C GLY A 227 -20.56 0.55 -13.00
N ARG A 228 -19.97 0.63 -11.80
CA ARG A 228 -20.17 -0.33 -10.70
C ARG A 228 -20.65 0.38 -9.42
N ASP A 229 -21.32 -0.37 -8.57
CA ASP A 229 -21.63 0.09 -7.22
C ASP A 229 -20.52 -0.38 -6.28
N ARG A 230 -19.68 0.57 -5.85
CA ARG A 230 -18.61 0.34 -4.87
C ARG A 230 -18.87 1.11 -3.56
N GLY A 231 -20.13 1.39 -3.24
CA GLY A 231 -20.50 2.19 -2.08
C GLY A 231 -19.95 1.65 -0.77
N ALA A 232 -19.98 0.33 -0.56
CA ALA A 232 -19.42 -0.30 0.64
C ALA A 232 -17.89 -0.10 0.75
N TYR A 233 -17.16 -0.24 -0.36
CA TYR A 233 -15.73 0.04 -0.41
C TYR A 233 -15.42 1.51 -0.10
N MET A 234 -16.13 2.45 -0.72
CA MET A 234 -15.94 3.88 -0.49
C MET A 234 -16.25 4.28 0.96
N GLN A 235 -17.30 3.71 1.55
CA GLN A 235 -17.61 3.90 2.97
C GLN A 235 -16.48 3.38 3.86
N GLY A 236 -15.99 2.16 3.63
CA GLY A 236 -14.89 1.57 4.39
C GLY A 236 -13.62 2.42 4.34
N LYS A 237 -13.25 2.91 3.16
CA LYS A 237 -12.08 3.80 2.99
C LYS A 237 -12.28 5.15 3.67
N LEU A 238 -13.49 5.70 3.63
CA LEU A 238 -13.81 6.94 4.34
C LEU A 238 -13.74 6.74 5.86
N ASP A 239 -14.27 5.64 6.37
CA ASP A 239 -14.22 5.31 7.80
C ASP A 239 -12.76 5.14 8.27
N GLU A 240 -11.91 4.48 7.49
CA GLU A 240 -10.47 4.38 7.76
C GLU A 240 -9.82 5.77 7.82
N ALA A 241 -10.11 6.63 6.85
CA ALA A 241 -9.58 7.99 6.81
C ALA A 241 -10.03 8.84 8.01
N MET A 242 -11.23 8.57 8.57
CA MET A 242 -11.74 9.28 9.74
C MET A 242 -11.12 8.81 11.05
N VAL A 243 -10.75 7.54 11.18
CA VAL A 243 -10.20 6.95 12.41
C VAL A 243 -8.76 7.42 12.65
N ASP A 244 -7.97 7.56 11.61
CA ASP A 244 -6.59 8.07 11.71
C ASP A 244 -6.55 9.56 11.43
N SER A 245 -7.06 10.36 12.38
CA SER A 245 -7.19 11.82 12.25
C SER A 245 -5.85 12.55 12.12
N ALA A 246 -4.73 11.88 12.43
CA ALA A 246 -3.39 12.49 12.34
C ALA A 246 -2.90 12.64 10.89
N ILE A 247 -3.44 11.83 9.95
CA ILE A 247 -2.96 11.79 8.56
C ILE A 247 -4.15 11.74 7.61
N ARG A 248 -4.90 12.85 7.53
CA ARG A 248 -5.98 13.00 6.55
C ARG A 248 -5.42 13.51 5.24
N VAL A 249 -5.19 12.60 4.33
CA VAL A 249 -4.67 12.92 2.99
C VAL A 249 -5.71 12.70 1.88
N SER A 250 -6.87 12.14 2.21
CA SER A 250 -7.98 12.00 1.26
C SER A 250 -8.70 13.35 1.04
N LEU A 251 -9.04 13.64 -0.21
CA LEU A 251 -9.48 14.95 -0.68
C LEU A 251 -10.74 14.86 -1.52
N THR A 252 -11.52 15.94 -1.53
CA THR A 252 -12.57 16.21 -2.53
C THR A 252 -12.31 17.53 -3.23
N ALA A 253 -12.58 17.59 -4.53
CA ALA A 253 -12.53 18.79 -5.35
C ALA A 253 -13.94 19.30 -5.62
N ARG A 254 -14.15 20.61 -5.47
CA ARG A 254 -15.45 21.25 -5.64
C ARG A 254 -15.38 22.37 -6.65
N LEU A 255 -16.42 22.44 -7.50
CA LEU A 255 -16.70 23.59 -8.38
C LEU A 255 -18.14 24.02 -8.09
N ASP A 256 -18.36 25.32 -7.93
CA ASP A 256 -19.69 25.91 -7.64
C ASP A 256 -20.44 25.18 -6.49
N ARG A 257 -19.72 24.73 -5.48
CA ARG A 257 -20.17 23.97 -4.31
C ARG A 257 -20.51 22.50 -4.59
N ALA A 258 -20.54 22.04 -5.85
CA ALA A 258 -20.70 20.63 -6.19
C ALA A 258 -19.37 19.89 -6.10
N ILE A 259 -19.38 18.65 -5.60
CA ILE A 259 -18.22 17.77 -5.64
C ILE A 259 -18.09 17.25 -7.05
N VAL A 260 -16.94 17.51 -7.67
CA VAL A 260 -16.62 17.11 -9.05
C VAL A 260 -15.44 16.15 -9.14
N GLY A 261 -14.79 15.88 -8.01
CA GLY A 261 -13.68 14.92 -7.96
C GLY A 261 -13.38 14.47 -6.53
N TYR A 262 -12.74 13.33 -6.41
CA TYR A 262 -12.28 12.76 -5.16
C TYR A 262 -10.93 12.07 -5.33
N LEU A 263 -10.15 12.03 -4.27
CA LEU A 263 -8.90 11.30 -4.17
C LEU A 263 -8.84 10.68 -2.78
N MET A 264 -8.70 9.35 -2.72
CA MET A 264 -8.50 8.61 -1.49
C MET A 264 -7.07 8.13 -1.41
N ALA A 265 -6.39 8.50 -0.35
CA ALA A 265 -5.02 8.11 -0.09
C ALA A 265 -4.83 7.81 1.40
N SER A 266 -3.86 6.97 1.67
CA SER A 266 -3.44 6.59 3.02
C SER A 266 -1.93 6.72 3.16
N ALA A 267 -1.43 6.98 4.37
CA ALA A 267 -0.01 6.93 4.65
C ALA A 267 0.36 5.52 5.09
N ASP A 268 1.20 4.88 4.31
CA ASP A 268 1.80 3.59 4.65
C ASP A 268 3.10 3.83 5.43
N LEU A 269 3.14 3.29 6.64
CA LEU A 269 4.25 3.49 7.56
C LEU A 269 5.10 2.23 7.74
N GLY A 270 5.03 1.30 6.82
CA GLY A 270 5.88 0.12 6.96
C GLY A 270 5.47 -1.16 6.25
N ASP A 271 4.45 -1.15 5.41
CA ASP A 271 4.11 -2.32 4.60
C ASP A 271 5.28 -2.72 3.68
N PHE A 272 5.38 -4.01 3.39
CA PHE A 272 6.40 -4.59 2.50
C PHE A 272 7.86 -4.31 2.92
N GLY A 273 8.14 -4.31 4.23
CA GLY A 273 9.49 -4.04 4.74
C GLY A 273 9.94 -2.59 4.61
N ARG A 274 9.05 -1.67 4.24
CA ARG A 274 9.41 -0.25 4.11
C ARG A 274 9.76 0.36 5.44
N THR A 275 10.85 1.07 5.43
CA THR A 275 11.33 1.81 6.58
C THR A 275 11.03 3.30 6.49
N GLU A 276 10.72 3.79 5.29
CA GLU A 276 10.34 5.17 5.01
C GLU A 276 8.81 5.28 4.84
N PRO A 277 8.18 6.36 5.34
CA PRO A 277 6.76 6.58 5.13
C PRO A 277 6.46 6.87 3.66
N VAL A 278 5.46 6.18 3.12
CA VAL A 278 4.98 6.34 1.75
C VAL A 278 3.49 6.63 1.79
N ALA A 279 3.01 7.53 0.96
CA ALA A 279 1.58 7.66 0.72
C ALA A 279 1.15 6.74 -0.41
N ILE A 280 0.02 6.06 -0.23
CA ILE A 280 -0.58 5.21 -1.25
C ILE A 280 -1.88 5.85 -1.70
N ILE A 281 -2.00 6.12 -3.00
CA ILE A 281 -3.27 6.51 -3.58
C ILE A 281 -4.06 5.25 -3.86
N ASP A 282 -5.18 5.07 -3.15
CA ASP A 282 -6.07 3.93 -3.30
C ASP A 282 -7.04 4.11 -4.48
N THR A 283 -7.49 5.34 -4.72
CA THR A 283 -8.38 5.67 -5.85
C THR A 283 -8.41 7.20 -6.08
N ILE A 284 -8.57 7.59 -7.33
CA ILE A 284 -8.83 8.97 -7.77
C ILE A 284 -9.92 8.95 -8.83
N GLY A 285 -10.85 9.89 -8.77
CA GLY A 285 -11.91 10.02 -9.75
C GLY A 285 -12.30 11.47 -9.96
N VAL A 286 -12.59 11.79 -11.20
CA VAL A 286 -13.16 13.08 -11.62
C VAL A 286 -14.46 12.81 -12.35
N ASP A 287 -15.51 13.54 -12.03
CA ASP A 287 -16.78 13.45 -12.71
C ASP A 287 -16.56 13.60 -14.23
N PRO A 288 -17.05 12.67 -15.06
CA PRO A 288 -16.85 12.70 -16.51
C PRO A 288 -17.20 14.04 -17.17
N ASP A 289 -18.22 14.74 -16.65
CA ASP A 289 -18.63 16.06 -17.17
C ASP A 289 -17.60 17.16 -16.88
N TYR A 290 -16.68 16.92 -15.96
CA TYR A 290 -15.59 17.83 -15.56
C TYR A 290 -14.21 17.28 -15.90
N ALA A 291 -14.14 16.21 -16.71
CA ALA A 291 -12.88 15.65 -17.16
C ALA A 291 -12.07 16.68 -18.00
N HIS A 292 -10.75 16.58 -17.97
CA HIS A 292 -9.84 17.47 -18.70
C HIS A 292 -9.89 18.97 -18.32
N HIS A 293 -10.53 19.33 -17.20
CA HIS A 293 -10.56 20.70 -16.67
C HIS A 293 -9.56 20.93 -15.53
N GLY A 294 -8.53 20.10 -15.41
CA GLY A 294 -7.48 20.27 -14.41
C GLY A 294 -7.83 19.82 -12.99
N VAL A 295 -9.04 19.29 -12.75
CA VAL A 295 -9.50 18.85 -11.42
C VAL A 295 -8.58 17.79 -10.81
N GLY A 296 -8.16 16.81 -11.60
CA GLY A 296 -7.23 15.77 -11.14
C GLY A 296 -5.86 16.34 -10.73
N HIS A 297 -5.35 17.29 -11.50
CA HIS A 297 -4.09 17.99 -11.19
C HIS A 297 -4.21 18.80 -9.90
N ALA A 298 -5.32 19.51 -9.71
CA ALA A 298 -5.56 20.26 -8.48
C ALA A 298 -5.57 19.36 -7.24
N MET A 299 -6.21 18.21 -7.32
CA MET A 299 -6.23 17.23 -6.23
C MET A 299 -4.83 16.67 -5.92
N LEU A 300 -4.05 16.30 -6.94
CA LEU A 300 -2.68 15.83 -6.74
C LEU A 300 -1.78 16.92 -6.16
N SER A 301 -1.86 18.15 -6.68
CA SER A 301 -1.11 19.29 -6.15
C SER A 301 -1.38 19.51 -4.66
N GLN A 302 -2.65 19.47 -4.25
CA GLN A 302 -3.00 19.61 -2.83
C GLN A 302 -2.53 18.40 -2.01
N LEU A 303 -2.63 17.16 -2.55
CA LEU A 303 -2.11 15.98 -1.90
C LEU A 303 -0.61 16.14 -1.61
N PHE A 304 0.17 16.53 -2.61
CA PHE A 304 1.62 16.69 -2.45
C PHE A 304 1.98 17.80 -1.45
N ALA A 305 1.25 18.90 -1.44
CA ALA A 305 1.43 19.95 -0.42
C ALA A 305 1.19 19.40 1.00
N ASN A 306 0.12 18.65 1.18
CA ASN A 306 -0.21 18.01 2.47
C ASN A 306 0.88 17.01 2.89
N LEU A 307 1.35 16.17 1.96
CA LEU A 307 2.37 15.14 2.23
C LEU A 307 3.72 15.77 2.57
N GLY A 308 4.10 16.84 1.89
CA GLY A 308 5.31 17.60 2.20
C GLY A 308 5.29 18.14 3.64
N ALA A 309 4.14 18.66 4.09
CA ALA A 309 3.96 19.10 5.48
C ALA A 309 4.06 17.95 6.49
N LEU A 310 3.70 16.74 6.09
CA LEU A 310 3.77 15.51 6.90
C LEU A 310 5.13 14.81 6.80
N ARG A 311 6.07 15.36 6.02
CA ARG A 311 7.38 14.75 5.74
C ARG A 311 7.29 13.35 5.12
N ILE A 312 6.29 13.14 4.29
CA ILE A 312 6.17 11.93 3.47
C ILE A 312 6.86 12.24 2.14
N GLU A 313 7.86 11.45 1.79
CA GLU A 313 8.77 11.75 0.69
C GLU A 313 8.37 11.09 -0.63
N CYS A 314 7.44 10.13 -0.60
CA CYS A 314 7.04 9.35 -1.77
C CYS A 314 5.54 9.10 -1.79
N VAL A 315 4.97 9.14 -2.98
CA VAL A 315 3.60 8.69 -3.27
C VAL A 315 3.65 7.53 -4.23
N GLU A 316 2.91 6.47 -3.95
CA GLU A 316 2.83 5.28 -4.80
C GLU A 316 1.38 4.98 -5.15
N THR A 317 1.15 4.37 -6.30
CA THR A 317 -0.12 3.76 -6.65
C THR A 317 0.06 2.58 -7.58
N VAL A 318 -0.98 1.74 -7.66
CA VAL A 318 -1.02 0.56 -8.53
C VAL A 318 -2.03 0.79 -9.63
N VAL A 319 -1.59 0.69 -10.87
CA VAL A 319 -2.44 0.91 -12.06
C VAL A 319 -2.73 -0.42 -12.74
N GLY A 320 -3.98 -0.62 -13.11
CA GLY A 320 -4.42 -1.81 -13.84
C GLY A 320 -3.83 -1.89 -15.25
N PRO A 321 -3.66 -3.10 -15.81
CA PRO A 321 -2.98 -3.29 -17.11
C PRO A 321 -3.74 -2.72 -18.30
N ARG A 322 -5.00 -2.31 -18.12
CA ARG A 322 -5.85 -1.73 -19.17
C ARG A 322 -6.17 -0.25 -18.93
N ASP A 323 -5.73 0.30 -17.83
CA ASP A 323 -6.04 1.68 -17.46
C ASP A 323 -4.97 2.64 -17.97
N LEU A 324 -4.83 2.69 -19.30
CA LEU A 324 -3.81 3.51 -19.95
C LEU A 324 -4.08 5.01 -19.82
N ALA A 325 -5.34 5.41 -19.67
CA ALA A 325 -5.69 6.81 -19.47
C ALA A 325 -5.20 7.31 -18.10
N LEU A 326 -5.45 6.53 -17.04
CA LEU A 326 -4.91 6.82 -15.71
C LEU A 326 -3.37 6.80 -15.70
N LEU A 327 -2.78 5.81 -16.36
CA LEU A 327 -1.32 5.71 -16.44
C LEU A 327 -0.71 6.94 -17.13
N GLY A 328 -1.29 7.38 -18.26
CA GLY A 328 -0.87 8.60 -18.95
C GLY A 328 -0.99 9.83 -18.06
N PHE A 329 -2.13 10.00 -17.39
CA PHE A 329 -2.35 11.10 -16.45
C PHE A 329 -1.30 11.10 -15.33
N LEU A 330 -0.97 9.94 -14.75
CA LEU A 330 0.03 9.83 -13.70
C LEU A 330 1.43 10.19 -14.22
N TYR A 331 1.81 9.73 -15.42
CA TYR A 331 3.09 10.10 -16.03
C TYR A 331 3.18 11.61 -16.34
N ASP A 332 2.10 12.20 -16.84
CA ASP A 332 2.03 13.65 -17.08
C ASP A 332 2.15 14.46 -15.77
N THR A 333 1.83 13.84 -14.63
CA THR A 333 1.94 14.44 -13.29
C THR A 333 3.23 14.08 -12.56
N GLY A 334 4.21 13.48 -13.23
CA GLY A 334 5.55 13.23 -12.69
C GLY A 334 5.74 11.87 -12.03
N PHE A 335 4.76 10.98 -12.08
CA PHE A 335 4.96 9.59 -11.67
C PHE A 335 5.87 8.86 -12.67
N ALA A 336 6.64 7.93 -12.15
CA ALA A 336 7.53 7.06 -12.92
C ALA A 336 7.32 5.60 -12.50
N PRO A 337 7.78 4.63 -13.31
CA PRO A 337 7.78 3.24 -12.91
C PRO A 337 8.54 3.04 -11.61
N SER A 338 7.91 2.38 -10.64
CA SER A 338 8.49 2.12 -9.32
C SER A 338 9.62 1.10 -9.40
N GLN A 339 10.53 1.17 -8.41
CA GLN A 339 11.52 0.12 -8.14
C GLN A 339 10.91 -1.11 -7.46
N ARG A 340 9.59 -1.19 -7.37
CA ARG A 340 8.87 -2.34 -6.81
C ARG A 340 8.12 -3.07 -7.91
N ILE A 341 8.06 -4.39 -7.76
CA ILE A 341 7.43 -5.29 -8.72
C ILE A 341 6.21 -5.91 -8.05
N PRO A 342 5.03 -5.88 -8.70
CA PRO A 342 3.84 -6.53 -8.19
C PRO A 342 3.82 -8.03 -8.51
N PHE A 343 3.39 -8.82 -7.54
CA PHE A 343 3.25 -10.27 -7.66
C PHE A 343 1.84 -10.72 -7.35
N VAL A 344 1.44 -11.82 -7.97
CA VAL A 344 0.17 -12.49 -7.73
C VAL A 344 0.35 -14.00 -7.69
N ARG A 345 -0.33 -14.66 -6.74
CA ARG A 345 -0.52 -16.11 -6.71
C ARG A 345 -2.00 -16.41 -6.71
N ARG A 346 -2.46 -17.14 -7.71
CA ARG A 346 -3.83 -17.60 -7.76
C ARG A 346 -4.02 -18.83 -6.88
N LEU A 347 -5.08 -18.82 -6.10
CA LEU A 347 -5.47 -19.93 -5.24
C LEU A 347 -6.56 -20.73 -5.97
N ASP A 348 -6.29 -21.99 -6.18
CA ASP A 348 -7.25 -22.96 -6.75
C ASP A 348 -8.32 -23.35 -5.72
#